data_816893fa714745dcf3ba5e24b38118bc
#
_entry.id   816893fa714745dcf3ba5e24b38118bc
#
_cell.length_a   1.000
_cell.length_b   1.000
_cell.length_c   1.000
_cell.angle_alpha   90.00
_cell.angle_beta   90.00
_cell.angle_gamma   90.00
#
_symmetry.space_group_name_H-M   'P 1'
#
loop_
_entity.id
_entity.type
_entity.pdbx_description
1 polymer ?
#
loop_
_entity_poly.entity_id
_entity_poly.type
_entity_poly.pdbx_seq_one_letter_code
_entity_poly.pdbx_strand_id
1 'polypeptide(L)'
;VVDEPNNWGRFGPDDQRGTLNLLTPAVVLDALRSATTGEVLSLAMPIRGATSSPAPTTVPHLPGRPLPQHFMSVDGGDYAAGARPIGDGLRVADDALLVTHHGTTTHMDALCHMWSGDELYNGHPAARVRSYGATRCGIERVGGVVARGVLFDVPRHLGLDHLPADHRITADLLADIATPRPGDVAVIRTGWPQVWERSREEYWSGQPGLSAPAGRWLAAHDVAAVAADNAAIGGLDARGRAEEGLADDLHLVLLHRHGVHLIELLWLEELAAAGRTEFVFVAAPLRIEGGTGSPLTPLAIL
;
A
#
# COMPACT_ATOMS: atom_id res chain seq x y z
N VAL A 1 19.97 16.10 -13.92
CA VAL A 1 19.03 14.97 -13.86
C VAL A 1 19.35 14.09 -15.04
N VAL A 2 19.85 12.88 -14.78
CA VAL A 2 20.13 11.85 -15.80
C VAL A 2 18.79 11.50 -16.45
N ASP A 3 18.83 11.32 -17.76
CA ASP A 3 17.68 10.94 -18.61
C ASP A 3 17.26 9.49 -18.30
N GLU A 4 16.68 9.26 -17.10
CA GLU A 4 16.23 7.94 -16.70
C GLU A 4 14.87 7.62 -17.35
N PRO A 5 14.65 6.35 -17.75
CA PRO A 5 13.38 5.92 -18.33
C PRO A 5 12.19 6.28 -17.43
N ASN A 6 11.12 6.80 -18.04
CA ASN A 6 9.88 7.14 -17.35
C ASN A 6 8.67 6.89 -18.26
N ASN A 7 7.47 6.94 -17.68
CA ASN A 7 6.21 6.78 -18.39
C ASN A 7 5.48 8.10 -18.70
N TRP A 8 6.16 9.24 -18.54
CA TRP A 8 5.53 10.53 -18.76
C TRP A 8 5.08 10.69 -20.21
N GLY A 9 3.87 11.17 -20.40
CA GLY A 9 3.23 11.30 -21.71
C GLY A 9 2.66 9.98 -22.29
N ARG A 10 3.00 8.82 -21.73
CA ARG A 10 2.56 7.52 -22.28
C ARG A 10 1.04 7.38 -22.36
N PHE A 11 0.33 7.87 -21.35
CA PHE A 11 -1.15 7.82 -21.27
C PHE A 11 -1.80 9.18 -21.58
N GLY A 12 -1.06 10.08 -22.21
CA GLY A 12 -1.48 11.43 -22.56
C GLY A 12 -0.96 12.50 -21.59
N PRO A 13 -0.91 13.79 -22.02
CA PRO A 13 -0.29 14.85 -21.25
C PRO A 13 -1.04 15.24 -19.97
N ASP A 14 -2.34 14.94 -19.89
CA ASP A 14 -3.18 15.23 -18.73
C ASP A 14 -3.38 14.03 -17.82
N ASP A 15 -2.69 12.90 -18.08
CA ASP A 15 -2.85 11.69 -17.30
C ASP A 15 -2.44 11.89 -15.84
N GLN A 16 -3.24 11.32 -14.93
CA GLN A 16 -3.09 11.36 -13.48
C GLN A 16 -3.31 9.99 -12.83
N ARG A 17 -3.37 8.92 -13.62
CA ARG A 17 -3.64 7.54 -13.16
C ARG A 17 -2.45 6.60 -13.34
N GLY A 18 -1.49 6.96 -14.16
CA GLY A 18 -0.32 6.14 -14.43
C GLY A 18 -0.67 4.76 -14.97
N THR A 19 0.02 3.74 -14.49
CA THR A 19 -0.17 2.34 -14.95
C THR A 19 -1.54 1.75 -14.64
N LEU A 20 -2.36 2.37 -13.78
CA LEU A 20 -3.76 1.96 -13.62
C LEU A 20 -4.60 2.14 -14.91
N ASN A 21 -4.12 2.89 -15.90
CA ASN A 21 -4.72 2.93 -17.23
C ASN A 21 -4.62 1.60 -17.99
N LEU A 22 -3.74 0.70 -17.57
CA LEU A 22 -3.63 -0.67 -18.11
C LEU A 22 -4.79 -1.56 -17.66
N LEU A 23 -5.53 -1.19 -16.62
CA LEU A 23 -6.71 -1.92 -16.14
C LEU A 23 -7.91 -1.67 -17.05
N THR A 24 -7.80 -2.14 -18.28
CA THR A 24 -8.92 -2.11 -19.25
C THR A 24 -10.01 -3.10 -18.83
N PRO A 25 -11.26 -2.95 -19.35
CA PRO A 25 -12.32 -3.92 -19.08
C PRO A 25 -11.92 -5.37 -19.42
N ALA A 26 -11.10 -5.56 -20.45
CA ALA A 26 -10.62 -6.89 -20.83
C ALA A 26 -9.66 -7.47 -19.79
N VAL A 27 -8.72 -6.68 -19.30
CA VAL A 27 -7.78 -7.07 -18.24
C VAL A 27 -8.52 -7.40 -16.93
N VAL A 28 -9.50 -6.57 -16.56
CA VAL A 28 -10.34 -6.82 -15.37
C VAL A 28 -11.14 -8.13 -15.53
N LEU A 29 -11.78 -8.37 -16.66
CA LEU A 29 -12.51 -9.61 -16.91
C LEU A 29 -11.60 -10.84 -16.94
N ASP A 30 -10.37 -10.70 -17.41
CA ASP A 30 -9.38 -11.79 -17.37
C ASP A 30 -8.93 -12.07 -15.93
N ALA A 31 -8.67 -11.03 -15.16
CA ALA A 31 -8.32 -11.15 -13.75
C ALA A 31 -9.37 -11.93 -12.94
N LEU A 32 -10.66 -11.68 -13.18
CA LEU A 32 -11.75 -12.39 -12.48
C LEU A 32 -11.74 -13.90 -12.72
N ARG A 33 -11.10 -14.39 -13.79
CA ARG A 33 -10.94 -15.83 -14.05
C ARG A 33 -9.85 -16.50 -13.23
N SER A 34 -9.01 -15.72 -12.54
CA SER A 34 -8.00 -16.29 -11.63
C SER A 34 -8.58 -16.80 -10.31
N ALA A 35 -9.81 -16.42 -9.96
CA ALA A 35 -10.53 -17.01 -8.83
C ALA A 35 -10.91 -18.46 -9.12
N THR A 36 -10.67 -19.35 -8.16
CA THR A 36 -10.92 -20.79 -8.31
C THR A 36 -11.75 -21.40 -7.18
N THR A 37 -11.67 -20.85 -5.96
CA THR A 37 -12.39 -21.33 -4.78
C THR A 37 -13.47 -20.36 -4.32
N GLY A 38 -13.30 -19.05 -4.61
CA GLY A 38 -14.15 -17.99 -4.10
C GLY A 38 -13.88 -17.63 -2.63
N GLU A 39 -12.85 -18.16 -2.02
CA GLU A 39 -12.41 -17.73 -0.68
C GLU A 39 -11.89 -16.29 -0.75
N VAL A 40 -12.29 -15.47 0.23
CA VAL A 40 -11.91 -14.05 0.29
C VAL A 40 -11.04 -13.81 1.52
N LEU A 41 -9.81 -13.34 1.28
CA LEU A 41 -8.87 -12.97 2.33
C LEU A 41 -8.70 -11.46 2.39
N SER A 42 -8.70 -10.89 3.61
CA SER A 42 -8.30 -9.51 3.85
C SER A 42 -6.77 -9.43 3.89
N LEU A 43 -6.21 -8.49 3.14
CA LEU A 43 -4.77 -8.25 3.12
C LEU A 43 -4.38 -7.00 3.93
N ALA A 44 -5.31 -6.47 4.74
CA ALA A 44 -5.06 -5.29 5.57
C ALA A 44 -4.72 -5.65 7.00
N MET A 45 -3.82 -4.89 7.61
CA MET A 45 -3.68 -4.85 9.06
C MET A 45 -4.85 -4.10 9.68
N PRO A 46 -5.32 -4.49 10.89
CA PRO A 46 -6.38 -3.77 11.57
C PRO A 46 -5.91 -2.36 11.95
N ILE A 47 -6.76 -1.35 11.80
CA ILE A 47 -6.49 -0.02 12.33
C ILE A 47 -6.69 -0.07 13.85
N ARG A 48 -5.61 0.19 14.60
CA ARG A 48 -5.64 0.20 16.06
C ARG A 48 -5.20 1.57 16.57
N GLY A 49 -6.14 2.29 17.17
CA GLY A 49 -5.87 3.59 17.78
C GLY A 49 -5.24 3.47 19.16
N ALA A 50 -4.43 4.45 19.53
CA ALA A 50 -3.84 4.55 20.88
C ALA A 50 -4.90 4.73 21.98
N THR A 51 -6.08 5.23 21.64
CA THR A 51 -7.13 5.64 22.57
C THR A 51 -8.27 4.64 22.72
N SER A 52 -8.44 3.71 21.78
CA SER A 52 -9.64 2.86 21.71
C SER A 52 -9.42 1.38 22.00
N SER A 53 -8.17 0.95 22.09
CA SER A 53 -7.90 -0.46 22.39
C SER A 53 -7.49 -0.62 23.84
N PRO A 54 -8.12 -1.52 24.62
CA PRO A 54 -7.64 -1.91 25.94
C PRO A 54 -6.29 -2.64 25.87
N ALA A 55 -5.86 -3.10 24.69
CA ALA A 55 -4.54 -3.67 24.46
C ALA A 55 -3.62 -2.63 23.81
N PRO A 56 -2.44 -2.32 24.38
CA PRO A 56 -1.52 -1.31 23.86
C PRO A 56 -0.74 -1.80 22.61
N THR A 57 -1.25 -2.80 21.90
CA THR A 57 -0.61 -3.35 20.70
C THR A 57 -0.98 -2.52 19.49
N THR A 58 -0.08 -1.66 19.06
CA THR A 58 -0.19 -0.98 17.77
C THR A 58 0.22 -1.92 16.64
N VAL A 59 -0.22 -1.60 15.41
CA VAL A 59 0.36 -2.18 14.19
C VAL A 59 1.70 -1.52 13.88
N PRO A 60 2.54 -2.10 13.02
CA PRO A 60 3.76 -1.44 12.55
C PRO A 60 3.44 -0.03 12.04
N HIS A 61 4.23 0.95 12.47
CA HIS A 61 4.07 2.35 12.06
C HIS A 61 5.42 3.06 12.06
N LEU A 62 5.58 4.01 11.16
CA LEU A 62 6.80 4.80 11.05
C LEU A 62 7.00 5.68 12.29
N PRO A 63 8.21 5.71 12.89
CA PRO A 63 8.52 6.57 14.01
C PRO A 63 8.22 8.04 13.72
N GLY A 64 7.61 8.73 14.69
CA GLY A 64 7.24 10.14 14.57
C GLY A 64 5.92 10.41 13.84
N ARG A 65 5.26 9.41 13.29
CA ARG A 65 3.90 9.55 12.75
C ARG A 65 2.88 9.44 13.89
N PRO A 66 1.83 10.29 13.91
CA PRO A 66 0.75 10.15 14.88
C PRO A 66 0.04 8.82 14.66
N LEU A 67 -0.18 8.07 15.74
CA LEU A 67 -1.00 6.86 15.68
C LEU A 67 -2.44 7.21 15.32
N PRO A 68 -3.18 6.30 14.65
CA PRO A 68 -4.62 6.46 14.48
C PRO A 68 -5.32 6.73 15.80
N GLN A 69 -6.27 7.65 15.80
CA GLN A 69 -7.13 7.93 16.95
C GLN A 69 -8.55 7.52 16.59
N HIS A 70 -9.05 6.55 17.32
CA HIS A 70 -10.43 6.07 17.20
C HIS A 70 -11.12 6.31 18.54
N PHE A 71 -12.28 6.91 18.55
CA PHE A 71 -13.04 7.19 19.75
C PHE A 71 -14.54 7.16 19.47
N MET A 72 -15.29 6.68 20.47
CA MET A 72 -16.75 6.71 20.41
C MET A 72 -17.24 8.13 20.70
N SER A 73 -18.12 8.65 19.87
CA SER A 73 -18.81 9.92 20.11
C SER A 73 -20.13 9.71 20.87
N VAL A 74 -20.72 8.54 20.73
CA VAL A 74 -21.86 8.04 21.51
C VAL A 74 -21.72 6.55 21.72
N ASP A 75 -21.91 6.09 22.96
CA ASP A 75 -21.81 4.66 23.31
C ASP A 75 -22.88 4.19 24.31
N GLY A 76 -22.81 2.91 24.68
CA GLY A 76 -23.73 2.31 25.65
C GLY A 76 -23.63 2.90 27.06
N GLY A 77 -22.46 3.43 27.45
CA GLY A 77 -22.23 4.11 28.73
C GLY A 77 -22.97 5.42 28.85
N ASP A 78 -23.10 6.15 27.74
CA ASP A 78 -23.87 7.41 27.71
C ASP A 78 -25.34 7.16 28.06
N TYR A 79 -25.93 6.12 27.49
CA TYR A 79 -27.32 5.73 27.79
C TYR A 79 -27.49 5.21 29.22
N ALA A 80 -26.49 4.50 29.75
CA ALA A 80 -26.48 4.09 31.14
C ALA A 80 -26.37 5.30 32.09
N ALA A 81 -25.70 6.38 31.65
CA ALA A 81 -25.57 7.64 32.36
C ALA A 81 -26.79 8.59 32.15
N GLY A 82 -27.79 8.19 31.36
CA GLY A 82 -29.03 8.95 31.20
C GLY A 82 -29.16 9.72 29.89
N ALA A 83 -28.32 9.44 28.86
CA ALA A 83 -28.52 10.00 27.54
C ALA A 83 -29.90 9.58 26.98
N ARG A 84 -30.55 10.48 26.24
CA ARG A 84 -31.88 10.22 25.69
C ARG A 84 -31.79 9.40 24.41
N PRO A 85 -32.55 8.28 24.29
CA PRO A 85 -32.72 7.58 23.03
C PRO A 85 -33.36 8.49 21.96
N ILE A 86 -33.20 8.13 20.70
CA ILE A 86 -33.84 8.78 19.57
C ILE A 86 -35.28 8.24 19.45
N GLY A 87 -36.26 9.13 19.31
CA GLY A 87 -37.65 8.75 19.20
C GLY A 87 -38.14 7.89 20.38
N ASP A 88 -38.80 6.78 20.06
CA ASP A 88 -39.45 5.89 21.06
C ASP A 88 -38.50 4.86 21.70
N GLY A 89 -37.18 5.13 21.71
CA GLY A 89 -36.22 4.29 22.42
C GLY A 89 -35.09 3.74 21.59
N LEU A 90 -34.92 4.20 20.35
CA LEU A 90 -33.81 3.83 19.51
C LEU A 90 -32.45 4.34 20.08
N ARG A 91 -31.51 3.46 20.23
CA ARG A 91 -30.13 3.81 20.66
C ARG A 91 -29.17 3.64 19.48
N VAL A 92 -28.16 4.51 19.42
CA VAL A 92 -27.14 4.53 18.39
C VAL A 92 -25.76 4.50 19.06
N ALA A 93 -24.80 3.89 18.42
CA ALA A 93 -23.39 4.06 18.72
C ALA A 93 -22.72 4.71 17.50
N ASP A 94 -21.99 5.78 17.74
CA ASP A 94 -21.22 6.48 16.72
C ASP A 94 -19.79 6.65 17.15
N ASP A 95 -18.89 6.66 16.16
CA ASP A 95 -17.47 6.80 16.37
C ASP A 95 -16.83 7.77 15.37
N ALA A 96 -15.59 8.15 15.66
CA ALA A 96 -14.78 8.94 14.75
C ALA A 96 -13.37 8.34 14.66
N LEU A 97 -12.81 8.39 13.46
CA LEU A 97 -11.46 7.95 13.16
C LEU A 97 -10.65 9.10 12.57
N LEU A 98 -9.56 9.48 13.23
CA LEU A 98 -8.54 10.36 12.69
C LEU A 98 -7.29 9.51 12.38
N VAL A 99 -6.85 9.51 11.12
CA VAL A 99 -5.75 8.70 10.66
C VAL A 99 -4.79 9.49 9.77
N THR A 100 -3.50 9.34 10.04
CA THR A 100 -2.44 9.68 9.09
C THR A 100 -2.09 8.39 8.37
N HIS A 101 -2.60 8.19 7.16
CA HIS A 101 -2.54 6.88 6.50
C HIS A 101 -1.13 6.41 6.16
N HIS A 102 -0.25 7.29 5.65
CA HIS A 102 1.12 6.93 5.28
C HIS A 102 1.93 6.44 6.49
N GLY A 103 2.36 5.19 6.42
CA GLY A 103 3.18 4.56 7.44
C GLY A 103 2.50 4.30 8.78
N THR A 104 1.16 4.30 8.88
CA THR A 104 0.43 3.96 10.11
C THR A 104 -0.72 2.96 9.91
N THR A 105 -1.09 2.69 8.68
CA THR A 105 -2.15 1.77 8.29
C THR A 105 -1.75 1.05 7.01
N THR A 106 -2.43 -0.02 6.65
CA THR A 106 -2.44 -0.49 5.26
C THR A 106 -3.03 0.62 4.42
N HIS A 107 -2.28 1.12 3.45
CA HIS A 107 -2.64 2.30 2.67
C HIS A 107 -2.16 2.20 1.23
N MET A 108 -2.73 3.03 0.38
CA MET A 108 -2.30 3.22 -1.00
C MET A 108 -1.84 4.66 -1.20
N ASP A 109 -0.71 4.83 -1.86
CA ASP A 109 -0.16 6.11 -2.22
C ASP A 109 -0.74 6.63 -3.52
N ALA A 110 -1.07 7.91 -3.53
CA ALA A 110 -1.41 8.64 -4.75
C ALA A 110 -0.13 9.12 -5.46
N LEU A 111 -0.21 9.37 -6.77
CA LEU A 111 0.93 9.84 -7.57
C LEU A 111 1.44 11.24 -7.18
N CYS A 112 0.72 11.94 -6.30
CA CYS A 112 1.16 13.20 -5.70
C CYS A 112 1.81 13.04 -4.32
N HIS A 113 2.02 11.77 -3.83
CA HIS A 113 2.55 11.55 -2.49
C HIS A 113 4.03 11.95 -2.37
N MET A 114 4.86 11.46 -3.29
CA MET A 114 6.30 11.75 -3.29
C MET A 114 6.80 12.15 -4.68
N TRP A 115 7.68 13.13 -4.72
CA TRP A 115 8.28 13.62 -5.95
C TRP A 115 9.66 14.21 -5.71
N SER A 116 10.38 14.52 -6.78
CA SER A 116 11.66 15.24 -6.76
C SER A 116 11.61 16.44 -7.72
N GLY A 117 12.24 17.55 -7.32
CA GLY A 117 12.19 18.80 -8.09
C GLY A 117 10.83 19.50 -8.02
N ASP A 118 10.45 20.17 -9.10
CA ASP A 118 9.25 21.02 -9.16
C ASP A 118 8.07 20.37 -9.89
N GLU A 119 8.16 19.08 -10.18
CA GLU A 119 7.16 18.33 -10.95
C GLU A 119 6.73 17.05 -10.23
N LEU A 120 5.43 16.77 -10.25
CA LEU A 120 4.82 15.49 -9.90
C LEU A 120 4.93 14.52 -11.09
N TYR A 121 4.41 13.29 -10.93
CA TYR A 121 4.25 12.38 -12.05
C TYR A 121 3.65 13.08 -13.27
N ASN A 122 4.14 12.71 -14.46
CA ASN A 122 3.70 13.21 -15.76
C ASN A 122 3.90 14.70 -15.99
N GLY A 123 4.88 15.35 -15.29
CA GLY A 123 5.22 16.74 -15.44
C GLY A 123 4.20 17.73 -14.87
N HIS A 124 3.24 17.27 -14.07
CA HIS A 124 2.33 18.20 -13.40
C HIS A 124 3.09 19.04 -12.36
N PRO A 125 2.87 20.37 -12.29
CA PRO A 125 3.60 21.20 -11.35
C PRO A 125 3.41 20.77 -9.88
N ALA A 126 4.48 20.59 -9.11
CA ALA A 126 4.45 20.26 -7.69
C ALA A 126 3.68 21.31 -6.86
N ALA A 127 3.64 22.56 -7.32
CA ALA A 127 2.82 23.61 -6.74
C ALA A 127 1.30 23.33 -6.77
N ARG A 128 0.86 22.24 -7.38
CA ARG A 128 -0.53 21.74 -7.32
C ARG A 128 -0.87 21.02 -6.02
N VAL A 129 0.11 20.66 -5.19
CA VAL A 129 -0.09 20.17 -3.81
C VAL A 129 -0.11 21.36 -2.88
N ARG A 130 -1.22 21.57 -2.17
CA ARG A 130 -1.47 22.76 -1.35
C ARG A 130 -2.00 22.34 0.04
N SER A 131 -2.16 23.32 0.93
CA SER A 131 -2.70 23.12 2.27
C SER A 131 -4.14 22.57 2.30
N TYR A 132 -4.89 22.74 1.22
CA TYR A 132 -6.26 22.23 1.05
C TYR A 132 -6.32 20.92 0.25
N GLY A 133 -5.17 20.35 -0.12
CA GLY A 133 -5.06 19.12 -0.89
C GLY A 133 -4.36 19.27 -2.23
N ALA A 134 -4.18 18.15 -2.93
CA ALA A 134 -3.60 18.10 -4.27
C ALA A 134 -4.68 18.34 -5.33
N THR A 135 -4.41 19.20 -6.31
CA THR A 135 -5.32 19.45 -7.44
C THR A 135 -4.95 18.66 -8.68
N ARG A 136 -3.88 17.84 -8.59
CA ARG A 136 -3.41 16.90 -9.59
C ARG A 136 -2.89 15.64 -8.89
N CYS A 137 -3.08 14.49 -9.54
CA CYS A 137 -2.54 13.20 -9.12
C CYS A 137 -3.03 12.72 -7.73
N GLY A 138 -4.15 13.24 -7.22
CA GLY A 138 -4.71 12.85 -5.93
C GLY A 138 -5.33 11.45 -5.97
N ILE A 139 -5.54 10.87 -4.78
CA ILE A 139 -6.02 9.49 -4.61
C ILE A 139 -7.43 9.27 -5.21
N GLU A 140 -8.25 10.30 -5.31
CA GLU A 140 -9.59 10.24 -5.93
C GLU A 140 -9.52 9.88 -7.43
N ARG A 141 -8.34 9.99 -8.07
CA ARG A 141 -8.13 9.64 -9.47
C ARG A 141 -7.96 8.13 -9.69
N VAL A 142 -7.64 7.39 -8.65
CA VAL A 142 -7.42 5.93 -8.71
C VAL A 142 -8.71 5.20 -9.12
N GLY A 143 -9.83 5.50 -8.47
CA GLY A 143 -11.06 4.72 -8.60
C GLY A 143 -10.94 3.38 -7.88
N GLY A 144 -11.29 2.29 -8.56
CA GLY A 144 -11.10 0.92 -8.08
C GLY A 144 -9.99 0.20 -8.82
N VAL A 145 -9.31 -0.71 -8.15
CA VAL A 145 -8.32 -1.64 -8.71
C VAL A 145 -8.90 -3.05 -8.64
N VAL A 146 -9.10 -3.67 -9.79
CA VAL A 146 -9.42 -5.10 -9.93
C VAL A 146 -8.46 -5.66 -10.96
N ALA A 147 -7.58 -6.55 -10.53
CA ALA A 147 -6.47 -7.06 -11.34
C ALA A 147 -6.14 -8.49 -10.95
N ARG A 148 -5.34 -9.18 -11.76
CA ARG A 148 -4.66 -10.38 -11.28
C ARG A 148 -3.56 -9.96 -10.29
N GLY A 149 -3.62 -10.49 -9.07
CA GLY A 149 -2.55 -10.40 -8.09
C GLY A 149 -1.53 -11.53 -8.32
N VAL A 150 -0.26 -11.20 -8.26
CA VAL A 150 0.85 -12.16 -8.32
C VAL A 150 1.64 -12.05 -7.02
N LEU A 151 1.61 -13.13 -6.20
CA LEU A 151 2.34 -13.17 -4.94
C LEU A 151 3.81 -13.57 -5.20
N PHE A 152 4.71 -12.69 -4.84
CA PHE A 152 6.14 -12.96 -4.72
C PHE A 152 6.45 -13.30 -3.25
N ASP A 153 6.27 -14.56 -2.90
CA ASP A 153 6.55 -15.06 -1.54
C ASP A 153 8.05 -15.35 -1.40
N VAL A 154 8.83 -14.28 -1.21
CA VAL A 154 10.29 -14.35 -1.22
C VAL A 154 10.83 -15.20 -0.05
N PRO A 155 10.35 -15.07 1.21
CA PRO A 155 10.79 -15.94 2.28
C PRO A 155 10.57 -17.41 1.97
N ARG A 156 9.39 -17.80 1.51
CA ARG A 156 9.09 -19.19 1.15
C ARG A 156 10.05 -19.72 0.07
N HIS A 157 10.34 -18.92 -0.95
CA HIS A 157 11.27 -19.30 -2.02
C HIS A 157 12.67 -19.56 -1.48
N LEU A 158 13.09 -18.81 -0.45
CA LEU A 158 14.39 -18.96 0.20
C LEU A 158 14.39 -19.97 1.37
N GLY A 159 13.23 -20.57 1.71
CA GLY A 159 13.10 -21.49 2.84
C GLY A 159 13.18 -20.80 4.20
N LEU A 160 12.73 -19.56 4.28
CA LEU A 160 12.70 -18.71 5.47
C LEU A 160 11.25 -18.40 5.90
N ASP A 161 11.04 -18.09 7.18
CA ASP A 161 9.75 -17.59 7.69
C ASP A 161 9.56 -16.10 7.31
N HIS A 162 10.63 -15.30 7.46
CA HIS A 162 10.72 -13.91 7.06
C HIS A 162 12.14 -13.57 6.59
N LEU A 163 12.27 -12.48 5.83
CA LEU A 163 13.58 -12.01 5.37
C LEU A 163 14.36 -11.33 6.51
N PRO A 164 15.70 -11.37 6.50
CA PRO A 164 16.54 -10.53 7.35
C PRO A 164 16.34 -9.03 7.07
N ALA A 165 16.56 -8.17 8.07
CA ALA A 165 16.36 -6.72 7.96
C ALA A 165 17.13 -6.04 6.82
N ASP A 166 18.31 -6.55 6.50
CA ASP A 166 19.21 -6.03 5.47
C ASP A 166 19.00 -6.67 4.09
N HIS A 167 18.04 -7.59 3.95
CA HIS A 167 17.83 -8.29 2.68
C HIS A 167 17.25 -7.35 1.62
N ARG A 168 17.88 -7.31 0.44
CA ARG A 168 17.43 -6.57 -0.74
C ARG A 168 16.99 -7.54 -1.81
N ILE A 169 15.70 -7.51 -2.13
CA ILE A 169 15.08 -8.37 -3.15
C ILE A 169 15.54 -7.89 -4.52
N THR A 170 16.22 -8.76 -5.27
CA THR A 170 16.74 -8.43 -6.61
C THR A 170 15.72 -8.75 -7.70
N ALA A 171 15.94 -8.20 -8.90
CA ALA A 171 15.13 -8.51 -10.08
C ALA A 171 15.22 -10.00 -10.46
N ASP A 172 16.42 -10.58 -10.39
CA ASP A 172 16.64 -12.00 -10.70
C ASP A 172 15.84 -12.89 -9.75
N LEU A 173 15.83 -12.55 -8.44
CA LEU A 173 15.07 -13.31 -7.45
C LEU A 173 13.55 -13.23 -7.70
N LEU A 174 13.05 -12.08 -8.13
CA LEU A 174 11.65 -11.97 -8.55
C LEU A 174 11.37 -12.81 -9.79
N ALA A 175 12.24 -12.75 -10.80
CA ALA A 175 12.11 -13.51 -12.04
C ALA A 175 12.11 -15.03 -11.80
N ASP A 176 12.87 -15.51 -10.81
CA ASP A 176 12.88 -16.92 -10.40
C ASP A 176 11.55 -17.37 -9.76
N ILE A 177 10.80 -16.44 -9.14
CA ILE A 177 9.51 -16.76 -8.52
C ILE A 177 8.37 -16.69 -9.54
N ALA A 178 8.26 -15.58 -10.28
CA ALA A 178 7.20 -15.37 -11.27
C ALA A 178 7.54 -14.23 -12.23
N THR A 179 6.86 -14.21 -13.39
CA THR A 179 6.92 -13.08 -14.33
C THR A 179 5.53 -12.43 -14.41
N PRO A 180 5.39 -11.16 -14.00
CA PRO A 180 4.12 -10.46 -14.09
C PRO A 180 3.78 -10.11 -15.53
N ARG A 181 2.48 -9.91 -15.80
CA ARG A 181 1.93 -9.44 -17.08
C ARG A 181 1.49 -7.98 -16.97
N PRO A 182 1.38 -7.25 -18.09
CA PRO A 182 0.84 -5.90 -18.06
C PRO A 182 -0.54 -5.85 -17.39
N GLY A 183 -0.68 -4.95 -16.41
CA GLY A 183 -1.89 -4.79 -15.63
C GLY A 183 -1.99 -5.66 -14.36
N ASP A 184 -1.02 -6.51 -14.07
CA ASP A 184 -0.97 -7.24 -12.79
C ASP A 184 -0.68 -6.31 -11.61
N VAL A 185 -1.07 -6.73 -10.42
CA VAL A 185 -0.56 -6.19 -9.16
C VAL A 185 0.51 -7.14 -8.62
N ALA A 186 1.74 -6.65 -8.52
CA ALA A 186 2.83 -7.39 -7.88
C ALA A 186 2.71 -7.27 -6.36
N VAL A 187 2.49 -8.40 -5.69
CA VAL A 187 2.33 -8.46 -4.23
C VAL A 187 3.56 -9.12 -3.62
N ILE A 188 4.34 -8.34 -2.88
CA ILE A 188 5.65 -8.74 -2.35
C ILE A 188 5.50 -9.08 -0.87
N ARG A 189 5.78 -10.33 -0.51
CA ARG A 189 5.85 -10.75 0.88
C ARG A 189 7.32 -10.78 1.33
N THR A 190 7.59 -10.08 2.42
CA THR A 190 8.86 -10.13 3.16
C THR A 190 8.74 -10.94 4.45
N GLY A 191 7.51 -11.12 4.97
CA GLY A 191 7.21 -11.70 6.27
C GLY A 191 7.61 -10.79 7.44
N TRP A 192 8.11 -9.58 7.17
CA TRP A 192 8.66 -8.68 8.19
C TRP A 192 7.64 -8.20 9.25
N PRO A 193 6.34 -8.04 8.97
CA PRO A 193 5.35 -7.70 9.99
C PRO A 193 5.30 -8.65 11.19
N GLN A 194 5.67 -9.93 11.03
CA GLN A 194 5.74 -10.88 12.12
C GLN A 194 6.80 -10.51 13.18
N VAL A 195 7.85 -9.78 12.77
CA VAL A 195 8.91 -9.32 13.68
C VAL A 195 8.37 -8.28 14.66
N TRP A 196 7.41 -7.43 14.24
CA TRP A 196 6.79 -6.42 15.09
C TRP A 196 6.14 -6.98 16.36
N GLU A 197 5.53 -8.14 16.26
CA GLU A 197 4.86 -8.80 17.39
C GLU A 197 5.87 -9.34 18.42
N ARG A 198 7.09 -9.64 17.97
CA ARG A 198 8.17 -10.18 18.80
C ARG A 198 9.06 -9.10 19.39
N SER A 199 9.49 -8.15 18.55
CA SER A 199 10.42 -7.10 18.94
C SER A 199 10.26 -5.86 18.06
N ARG A 200 9.78 -4.79 18.66
CA ARG A 200 9.69 -3.47 17.98
C ARG A 200 11.07 -2.88 17.72
N GLU A 201 12.06 -3.16 18.57
CA GLU A 201 13.44 -2.72 18.38
C GLU A 201 14.05 -3.41 17.15
N GLU A 202 13.89 -4.73 17.04
CA GLU A 202 14.34 -5.49 15.87
C GLU A 202 13.62 -5.00 14.59
N TYR A 203 12.31 -4.77 14.64
CA TYR A 203 11.54 -4.29 13.50
C TYR A 203 12.12 -2.98 12.92
N TRP A 204 12.61 -2.07 13.80
CA TRP A 204 13.20 -0.80 13.37
C TRP A 204 14.72 -0.82 13.26
N SER A 205 15.37 -1.98 13.36
CA SER A 205 16.81 -2.13 13.07
C SER A 205 17.14 -2.03 11.57
N GLY A 206 16.12 -2.04 10.73
CA GLY A 206 16.11 -2.00 9.29
C GLY A 206 14.87 -2.72 8.78
N GLN A 207 14.59 -2.67 7.48
CA GLN A 207 13.50 -3.43 6.86
C GLN A 207 13.94 -4.03 5.53
N PRO A 208 13.64 -5.32 5.28
CA PRO A 208 13.83 -5.91 3.97
C PRO A 208 12.87 -5.28 2.96
N GLY A 209 13.23 -5.30 1.68
CA GLY A 209 12.36 -4.81 0.61
C GLY A 209 13.03 -4.89 -0.75
N LEU A 210 12.34 -4.39 -1.76
CA LEU A 210 12.86 -4.37 -3.12
C LEU A 210 14.10 -3.49 -3.24
N SER A 211 15.05 -3.92 -4.07
CA SER A 211 16.09 -3.05 -4.59
C SER A 211 15.56 -2.17 -5.72
N ALA A 212 16.22 -1.04 -6.03
CA ALA A 212 15.83 -0.18 -7.13
C ALA A 212 15.81 -0.90 -8.50
N PRO A 213 16.78 -1.76 -8.84
CA PRO A 213 16.70 -2.59 -10.04
C PRO A 213 15.46 -3.49 -10.10
N ALA A 214 15.03 -4.05 -8.95
CA ALA A 214 13.81 -4.85 -8.88
C ALA A 214 12.55 -4.00 -9.13
N GLY A 215 12.48 -2.77 -8.58
CA GLY A 215 11.41 -1.83 -8.87
C GLY A 215 11.35 -1.45 -10.36
N ARG A 216 12.49 -1.17 -10.98
CA ARG A 216 12.58 -0.91 -12.44
C ARG A 216 12.15 -2.13 -13.28
N TRP A 217 12.50 -3.32 -12.84
CA TRP A 217 12.08 -4.56 -13.49
C TRP A 217 10.56 -4.71 -13.44
N LEU A 218 9.91 -4.46 -12.30
CA LEU A 218 8.45 -4.48 -12.19
C LEU A 218 7.80 -3.41 -13.08
N ALA A 219 8.34 -2.19 -13.09
CA ALA A 219 7.86 -1.12 -13.98
C ALA A 219 7.98 -1.48 -15.46
N ALA A 220 9.08 -2.13 -15.86
CA ALA A 220 9.30 -2.61 -17.23
C ALA A 220 8.34 -3.75 -17.66
N HIS A 221 7.75 -4.47 -16.69
CA HIS A 221 6.71 -5.45 -16.91
C HIS A 221 5.29 -4.87 -16.88
N ASP A 222 5.18 -3.53 -16.82
CA ASP A 222 3.89 -2.84 -16.86
C ASP A 222 2.91 -3.27 -15.76
N VAL A 223 3.41 -3.50 -14.55
CA VAL A 223 2.52 -3.76 -13.41
C VAL A 223 1.63 -2.55 -13.14
N ALA A 224 0.36 -2.79 -12.79
CA ALA A 224 -0.60 -1.74 -12.48
C ALA A 224 -0.30 -1.07 -11.13
N ALA A 225 0.16 -1.87 -10.16
CA ALA A 225 0.58 -1.40 -8.83
C ALA A 225 1.58 -2.39 -8.22
N VAL A 226 2.33 -1.92 -7.22
CA VAL A 226 3.16 -2.75 -6.35
C VAL A 226 2.62 -2.68 -4.94
N ALA A 227 2.40 -3.83 -4.32
CA ALA A 227 1.91 -3.96 -2.96
C ALA A 227 2.93 -4.75 -2.13
N ALA A 228 3.20 -4.34 -0.88
CA ALA A 228 4.11 -5.06 0.00
C ALA A 228 3.67 -5.02 1.46
N ASP A 229 4.18 -5.96 2.23
CA ASP A 229 3.92 -6.05 3.67
C ASP A 229 4.84 -5.17 4.52
N ASN A 230 5.85 -4.54 3.92
CA ASN A 230 6.74 -3.59 4.59
C ASN A 230 6.25 -2.12 4.47
N ALA A 231 7.00 -1.17 5.05
CA ALA A 231 6.56 0.22 5.21
C ALA A 231 7.04 1.18 4.11
N ALA A 232 7.72 0.71 3.07
CA ALA A 232 8.25 1.59 2.02
C ALA A 232 8.51 0.87 0.70
N ILE A 233 7.93 -0.32 0.49
CA ILE A 233 8.20 -1.18 -0.67
C ILE A 233 9.68 -1.56 -0.76
N GLY A 234 10.57 -0.59 -0.71
CA GLY A 234 12.02 -0.76 -0.67
C GLY A 234 12.57 -1.13 0.71
N GLY A 235 13.83 -1.53 0.75
CA GLY A 235 14.51 -1.73 2.01
C GLY A 235 14.81 -0.40 2.71
N LEU A 236 14.76 -0.41 4.05
CA LEU A 236 15.10 0.74 4.87
C LEU A 236 16.29 0.42 5.80
N ASP A 237 17.14 1.42 6.04
CA ASP A 237 18.16 1.37 7.09
C ASP A 237 17.55 1.56 8.50
N ALA A 238 18.35 1.42 9.55
CA ALA A 238 17.93 1.61 10.94
C ALA A 238 17.47 3.05 11.27
N ARG A 239 17.60 3.99 10.34
CA ARG A 239 17.09 5.36 10.43
C ARG A 239 15.79 5.56 9.64
N GLY A 240 15.25 4.47 9.06
CA GLY A 240 14.05 4.51 8.22
C GLY A 240 14.27 5.22 6.88
N ARG A 241 15.48 5.16 6.31
CA ARG A 241 15.82 5.77 5.02
C ARG A 241 16.14 4.71 3.99
N ALA A 242 15.78 4.97 2.74
CA ALA A 242 16.26 4.18 1.63
C ALA A 242 17.80 4.21 1.57
N GLU A 243 18.43 3.05 1.58
CA GLU A 243 19.91 2.94 1.58
C GLU A 243 20.54 3.37 0.26
N GLU A 244 19.82 3.21 -0.84
CA GLU A 244 20.31 3.36 -2.19
C GLU A 244 20.41 4.83 -2.66
N GLY A 245 19.98 5.78 -1.81
CA GLY A 245 19.98 7.20 -2.11
C GLY A 245 18.75 7.67 -2.88
N LEU A 246 18.60 8.99 -3.03
CA LEU A 246 17.39 9.61 -3.54
C LEU A 246 17.01 9.15 -4.96
N ALA A 247 17.98 8.96 -5.84
CA ALA A 247 17.71 8.57 -7.24
C ALA A 247 17.10 7.17 -7.35
N ASP A 248 17.40 6.32 -6.40
CA ASP A 248 16.98 4.91 -6.34
C ASP A 248 15.88 4.64 -5.31
N ASP A 249 15.35 5.69 -4.67
CA ASP A 249 14.17 5.57 -3.83
C ASP A 249 12.98 5.06 -4.65
N LEU A 250 12.34 4.00 -4.18
CA LEU A 250 11.28 3.33 -4.94
C LEU A 250 10.02 4.16 -5.13
N HIS A 251 9.74 5.12 -4.26
CA HIS A 251 8.66 6.08 -4.50
C HIS A 251 8.99 6.97 -5.71
N LEU A 252 10.26 7.38 -5.86
CA LEU A 252 10.65 8.15 -7.04
C LEU A 252 10.69 7.28 -8.30
N VAL A 253 11.17 6.05 -8.20
CA VAL A 253 11.21 5.12 -9.33
C VAL A 253 9.79 4.77 -9.77
N LEU A 254 8.94 4.29 -8.86
CA LEU A 254 7.63 3.73 -9.18
C LEU A 254 6.56 4.81 -9.30
N LEU A 255 6.30 5.61 -8.23
CA LEU A 255 5.25 6.62 -8.26
C LEU A 255 5.56 7.75 -9.24
N HIS A 256 6.73 8.40 -9.05
CA HIS A 256 7.03 9.65 -9.76
C HIS A 256 7.40 9.43 -11.22
N ARG A 257 8.31 8.48 -11.52
CA ARG A 257 8.78 8.26 -12.89
C ARG A 257 7.85 7.38 -13.70
N HIS A 258 7.38 6.28 -13.11
CA HIS A 258 6.61 5.29 -13.87
C HIS A 258 5.10 5.36 -13.66
N GLY A 259 4.60 6.15 -12.69
CA GLY A 259 3.16 6.24 -12.39
C GLY A 259 2.57 4.94 -11.87
N VAL A 260 3.38 4.12 -11.19
CA VAL A 260 2.98 2.87 -10.53
C VAL A 260 2.61 3.18 -9.09
N HIS A 261 1.35 2.93 -8.71
CA HIS A 261 0.89 3.16 -7.34
C HIS A 261 1.47 2.14 -6.38
N LEU A 262 1.71 2.57 -5.13
CA LEU A 262 2.22 1.73 -4.05
C LEU A 262 1.13 1.42 -3.03
N ILE A 263 1.13 0.19 -2.50
CA ILE A 263 0.27 -0.23 -1.40
C ILE A 263 1.15 -0.85 -0.34
N GLU A 264 1.13 -0.31 0.86
CA GLU A 264 2.09 -0.62 1.92
C GLU A 264 1.42 -1.18 3.18
N LEU A 265 2.23 -1.82 4.03
CA LEU A 265 1.81 -2.39 5.30
C LEU A 265 0.65 -3.40 5.15
N LEU A 266 0.79 -4.32 4.18
CA LEU A 266 -0.14 -5.41 4.04
C LEU A 266 0.11 -6.49 5.11
N TRP A 267 -0.91 -7.32 5.35
CA TRP A 267 -0.79 -8.58 6.08
C TRP A 267 -0.98 -9.73 5.10
N LEU A 268 0.09 -10.45 4.80
CA LEU A 268 0.13 -11.44 3.71
C LEU A 268 0.24 -12.89 4.21
N GLU A 269 0.15 -13.12 5.53
CA GLU A 269 0.42 -14.44 6.10
C GLU A 269 -0.64 -15.48 5.73
N GLU A 270 -1.93 -15.10 5.75
CA GLU A 270 -3.00 -16.00 5.34
C GLU A 270 -2.94 -16.33 3.85
N LEU A 271 -2.60 -15.34 3.01
CA LEU A 271 -2.43 -15.55 1.58
C LEU A 271 -1.25 -16.50 1.30
N ALA A 272 -0.12 -16.30 1.99
CA ALA A 272 1.03 -17.21 1.93
C ALA A 272 0.67 -18.62 2.39
N ALA A 273 -0.08 -18.77 3.51
CA ALA A 273 -0.52 -20.05 4.02
C ALA A 273 -1.45 -20.79 3.04
N ALA A 274 -2.29 -20.06 2.31
CA ALA A 274 -3.17 -20.64 1.28
C ALA A 274 -2.40 -21.23 0.08
N GLY A 275 -1.10 -20.92 -0.07
CA GLY A 275 -0.22 -21.50 -1.08
C GLY A 275 -0.57 -21.07 -2.52
N ARG A 276 -1.29 -19.96 -2.69
CA ARG A 276 -1.68 -19.43 -4.00
C ARG A 276 -0.72 -18.35 -4.45
N THR A 277 -0.26 -18.46 -5.68
CA THR A 277 0.62 -17.44 -6.30
C THR A 277 -0.16 -16.46 -7.17
N GLU A 278 -1.32 -16.85 -7.67
CA GLU A 278 -2.20 -16.00 -8.47
C GLU A 278 -3.61 -15.98 -7.86
N PHE A 279 -4.25 -14.82 -7.88
CA PHE A 279 -5.57 -14.58 -7.31
C PHE A 279 -6.19 -13.30 -7.90
N VAL A 280 -7.47 -13.04 -7.65
CA VAL A 280 -8.05 -11.73 -7.96
C VAL A 280 -7.68 -10.75 -6.86
N PHE A 281 -6.93 -9.72 -7.20
CA PHE A 281 -6.64 -8.60 -6.31
C PHE A 281 -7.71 -7.53 -6.45
N VAL A 282 -8.30 -7.11 -5.33
CA VAL A 282 -9.29 -6.02 -5.30
C VAL A 282 -8.84 -4.98 -4.29
N ALA A 283 -8.81 -3.71 -4.70
CA ALA A 283 -8.54 -2.59 -3.81
C ALA A 283 -9.34 -1.35 -4.22
N ALA A 284 -9.90 -0.65 -3.25
CA ALA A 284 -10.64 0.58 -3.47
C ALA A 284 -10.26 1.59 -2.37
N PRO A 285 -9.37 2.55 -2.65
CA PRO A 285 -9.08 3.61 -1.70
C PRO A 285 -10.31 4.49 -1.47
N LEU A 286 -10.38 5.13 -0.31
CA LEU A 286 -11.39 6.14 -0.05
C LEU A 286 -11.23 7.28 -1.06
N ARG A 287 -12.34 7.80 -1.56
CA ARG A 287 -12.35 8.90 -2.52
C ARG A 287 -12.12 10.24 -1.81
N ILE A 288 -10.93 10.43 -1.27
CA ILE A 288 -10.50 11.66 -0.59
C ILE A 288 -10.07 12.65 -1.66
N GLU A 289 -10.86 13.67 -1.93
CA GLU A 289 -10.52 14.69 -2.93
C GLU A 289 -9.24 15.43 -2.51
N GLY A 290 -8.23 15.43 -3.39
CA GLY A 290 -6.93 16.01 -3.13
C GLY A 290 -6.08 15.25 -2.10
N GLY A 291 -6.48 14.04 -1.72
CA GLY A 291 -5.69 13.20 -0.81
C GLY A 291 -4.40 12.70 -1.44
N THR A 292 -3.33 12.64 -0.64
CA THR A 292 -2.03 12.12 -1.06
C THR A 292 -1.94 10.59 -0.97
N GLY A 293 -2.94 9.97 -0.38
CA GLY A 293 -3.11 8.54 -0.23
C GLY A 293 -4.40 8.24 0.53
N SER A 294 -4.64 6.97 0.83
CA SER A 294 -5.81 6.53 1.58
C SER A 294 -5.55 5.22 2.32
N PRO A 295 -6.03 5.06 3.55
CA PRO A 295 -6.16 3.72 4.12
C PRO A 295 -7.14 2.92 3.26
N LEU A 296 -6.93 1.63 3.17
CA LEU A 296 -7.82 0.72 2.45
C LEU A 296 -7.70 -0.71 3.00
N THR A 297 -8.63 -1.55 2.59
CA THR A 297 -8.58 -2.99 2.82
C THR A 297 -8.47 -3.71 1.49
N PRO A 298 -7.26 -4.04 1.01
CA PRO A 298 -7.11 -4.87 -0.17
C PRO A 298 -7.61 -6.29 0.12
N LEU A 299 -8.18 -6.94 -0.89
CA LEU A 299 -8.68 -8.30 -0.81
C LEU A 299 -7.98 -9.20 -1.83
N ALA A 300 -7.74 -10.44 -1.44
CA ALA A 300 -7.45 -11.53 -2.36
C ALA A 300 -8.68 -12.45 -2.45
N ILE A 301 -9.13 -12.75 -3.68
CA ILE A 301 -10.16 -13.75 -3.95
C ILE A 301 -9.48 -14.93 -4.65
N LEU A 302 -9.50 -16.09 -3.99
CA LEU A 302 -8.77 -17.29 -4.40
C LEU A 302 -9.53 -18.16 -5.38
#